data_dfc03b7730ba707d4df326315d5bb83b
#
_entry.id   dfc03b7730ba707d4df326315d5bb83b
#
_cell.length_a   1.000
_cell.length_b   1.000
_cell.length_c   1.000
_cell.angle_alpha   90.00
_cell.angle_beta   90.00
_cell.angle_gamma   90.00
#
_symmetry.space_group_name_H-M   'P 1'
#
loop_
_entity.id
_entity.type
_entity.pdbx_description
1 polymer ?
#
loop_
_entity_poly.entity_id
_entity_poly.type
_entity_poly.pdbx_seq_one_letter_code
_entity_poly.pdbx_strand_id
1 'polypeptide(L)'
;MKKSRCVLLLICIASFLHAQQVQVTPTPDQIKAMTPGWKGERLADGRPKASDRLLERLRNISLEEAWGYLRNKGYQNQFEGDWTIIRPDSVMTGRVVTAQYMPMRPDYDSLIKAKGKGEKRIGNTNSWPIDVLQNGDVYVADSYGKIVDGTLIGDNLGNAIYAHSHRGVIFYGSVRDIEGLEDINGFNGWVKGYDPSYIQQMMLAGINLPIRIGRATVLPGDVVLAKKGGVVFIPAQYLEDLVLNSEFVELRDAFGHQRLREGKYTPGQIDQQWTDDIKKDFLQWINSQKNLPMTKEELDAYMKDRNW
;
A
#
# COMPACT_ATOMS: atom_id res chain seq x y z
N MET A 1 57.42 39.12 38.19
CA MET A 1 56.92 37.74 38.09
C MET A 1 55.39 37.79 38.02
N LYS A 2 54.80 37.74 36.80
CA LYS A 2 53.36 37.73 36.57
C LYS A 2 52.90 36.27 36.42
N LYS A 3 52.10 35.79 37.37
CA LYS A 3 51.47 34.45 37.28
C LYS A 3 50.24 34.54 36.39
N SER A 4 50.32 33.93 35.20
CA SER A 4 49.20 33.74 34.29
C SER A 4 48.32 32.58 34.82
N ARG A 5 47.05 32.83 35.12
CA ARG A 5 46.04 31.81 35.44
C ARG A 5 45.32 31.44 34.17
N CYS A 6 45.63 30.24 33.62
CA CYS A 6 44.81 29.60 32.60
C CYS A 6 43.50 29.13 33.25
N VAL A 7 42.38 29.71 32.83
CA VAL A 7 41.04 29.21 33.15
C VAL A 7 40.67 28.21 32.06
N LEU A 8 40.65 26.92 32.40
CA LEU A 8 40.15 25.85 31.55
C LEU A 8 38.63 25.92 31.55
N LEU A 9 38.03 26.35 30.45
CA LEU A 9 36.58 26.32 30.24
C LEU A 9 36.20 24.90 29.82
N LEU A 10 35.69 24.09 30.74
CA LEU A 10 35.06 22.78 30.44
C LEU A 10 33.72 23.06 29.78
N ILE A 11 33.65 22.92 28.46
CA ILE A 11 32.39 22.88 27.70
C ILE A 11 31.83 21.46 27.91
N CYS A 12 30.88 21.29 28.80
CA CYS A 12 30.04 20.10 28.91
C CYS A 12 29.12 20.07 27.67
N ILE A 13 29.52 19.32 26.65
CA ILE A 13 28.61 18.95 25.56
C ILE A 13 27.65 17.90 26.16
N ALA A 14 26.50 18.35 26.65
CA ALA A 14 25.38 17.48 26.98
C ALA A 14 24.86 16.88 25.66
N SER A 15 25.40 15.74 25.29
CA SER A 15 24.79 14.89 24.23
C SER A 15 23.43 14.48 24.75
N PHE A 16 22.37 15.11 24.28
CA PHE A 16 21.01 14.62 24.44
C PHE A 16 20.92 13.29 23.71
N LEU A 17 21.24 12.22 24.41
CA LEU A 17 20.83 10.87 24.05
C LEU A 17 19.28 10.89 24.07
N HIS A 18 18.66 11.17 22.94
CA HIS A 18 17.27 10.85 22.75
C HIS A 18 17.18 9.32 22.74
N ALA A 19 17.04 8.74 23.94
CA ALA A 19 16.64 7.35 24.06
C ALA A 19 15.37 7.22 23.19
N GLN A 20 15.44 6.36 22.19
CA GLN A 20 14.31 6.09 21.31
C GLN A 20 13.17 5.57 22.18
N GLN A 21 12.25 6.46 22.56
CA GLN A 21 11.10 6.07 23.38
C GLN A 21 10.22 5.16 22.53
N VAL A 22 9.74 4.08 23.14
CA VAL A 22 8.71 3.24 22.54
C VAL A 22 7.53 4.12 22.15
N GLN A 23 7.07 4.02 20.92
CA GLN A 23 5.96 4.81 20.35
C GLN A 23 4.91 3.87 19.79
N VAL A 24 3.63 4.23 19.94
CA VAL A 24 2.55 3.49 19.27
C VAL A 24 2.58 3.75 17.77
N THR A 25 2.91 4.98 17.39
CA THR A 25 3.04 5.40 15.99
C THR A 25 4.35 6.17 15.81
N PRO A 26 5.18 5.86 14.80
CA PRO A 26 6.36 6.64 14.48
C PRO A 26 6.03 8.10 14.19
N THR A 27 7.00 8.98 14.42
CA THR A 27 6.87 10.40 14.04
C THR A 27 6.80 10.55 12.51
N PRO A 28 6.24 11.66 12.01
CA PRO A 28 6.23 11.92 10.56
C PRO A 28 7.61 11.86 9.91
N ASP A 29 8.67 12.29 10.58
CA ASP A 29 10.03 12.24 10.06
C ASP A 29 10.59 10.80 10.00
N GLN A 30 10.23 9.96 10.98
CA GLN A 30 10.57 8.53 10.92
C GLN A 30 9.85 7.83 9.76
N ILE A 31 8.58 8.16 9.49
CA ILE A 31 7.83 7.61 8.35
C ILE A 31 8.43 8.10 7.03
N LYS A 32 8.82 9.37 6.92
CA LYS A 32 9.55 9.89 5.75
C LYS A 32 10.87 9.14 5.51
N ALA A 33 11.61 8.86 6.59
CA ALA A 33 12.87 8.13 6.51
C ALA A 33 12.69 6.67 6.02
N MET A 34 11.56 6.03 6.31
CA MET A 34 11.21 4.70 5.79
C MET A 34 10.86 4.69 4.30
N THR A 35 10.43 5.82 3.73
CA THR A 35 9.97 5.95 2.34
C THR A 35 10.77 7.01 1.55
N PRO A 36 12.12 6.91 1.49
CA PRO A 36 12.98 7.95 0.92
C PRO A 36 12.85 8.09 -0.61
N GLY A 37 12.34 7.05 -1.27
CA GLY A 37 12.08 7.04 -2.72
C GLY A 37 10.93 7.95 -3.13
N TRP A 38 9.99 8.24 -2.25
CA TRP A 38 8.86 9.10 -2.54
C TRP A 38 9.25 10.58 -2.54
N LYS A 39 9.04 11.28 -3.67
CA LYS A 39 9.37 12.69 -3.87
C LYS A 39 8.14 13.60 -3.94
N GLY A 40 6.94 13.04 -3.97
CA GLY A 40 5.68 13.77 -4.04
C GLY A 40 5.19 14.31 -2.69
N GLU A 41 3.97 14.81 -2.70
CA GLU A 41 3.28 15.32 -1.51
C GLU A 41 3.11 14.23 -0.44
N ARG A 42 3.12 14.63 0.84
CA ARG A 42 2.92 13.72 1.97
C ARG A 42 1.71 14.13 2.80
N LEU A 43 1.10 13.13 3.43
CA LEU A 43 0.09 13.33 4.45
C LEU A 43 0.73 13.91 5.72
N ALA A 44 -0.10 14.46 6.61
CA ALA A 44 0.37 15.08 7.86
C ALA A 44 1.16 14.10 8.76
N ASP A 45 0.86 12.81 8.69
CA ASP A 45 1.55 11.75 9.40
C ASP A 45 2.88 11.32 8.75
N GLY A 46 3.27 11.91 7.61
CA GLY A 46 4.50 11.64 6.88
C GLY A 46 4.39 10.57 5.80
N ARG A 47 3.27 9.84 5.70
CA ARG A 47 3.05 8.83 4.65
C ARG A 47 3.02 9.48 3.25
N PRO A 48 3.49 8.78 2.20
CA PRO A 48 3.26 9.17 0.81
C PRO A 48 1.77 9.44 0.53
N LYS A 49 1.47 10.55 -0.14
CA LYS A 49 0.12 10.88 -0.60
C LYS A 49 -0.03 10.51 -2.08
N ALA A 50 -0.23 9.23 -2.34
CA ALA A 50 -0.55 8.77 -3.69
C ALA A 50 -1.84 9.43 -4.20
N SER A 51 -1.86 9.84 -5.47
CA SER A 51 -2.99 10.54 -6.09
C SER A 51 -4.22 9.64 -6.22
N ASP A 52 -5.40 10.13 -5.84
CA ASP A 52 -6.67 9.41 -5.99
C ASP A 52 -6.96 9.09 -7.47
N ARG A 53 -6.55 9.96 -8.42
CA ARG A 53 -6.64 9.69 -9.86
C ARG A 53 -5.82 8.46 -10.27
N LEU A 54 -4.62 8.31 -9.76
CA LEU A 54 -3.79 7.13 -10.05
C LEU A 54 -4.34 5.87 -9.37
N LEU A 55 -4.89 5.99 -8.15
CA LEU A 55 -5.55 4.87 -7.47
C LEU A 55 -6.77 4.36 -8.26
N GLU A 56 -7.53 5.25 -8.88
CA GLU A 56 -8.67 4.84 -9.71
C GLU A 56 -8.21 4.16 -11.00
N ARG A 57 -7.20 4.68 -11.69
CA ARG A 57 -6.61 4.06 -12.90
C ARG A 57 -6.01 2.68 -12.58
N LEU A 58 -5.36 2.55 -11.43
CA LEU A 58 -4.78 1.28 -10.97
C LEU A 58 -5.81 0.15 -10.88
N ARG A 59 -7.09 0.45 -10.63
CA ARG A 59 -8.16 -0.56 -10.57
C ARG A 59 -8.29 -1.40 -11.84
N ASN A 60 -7.95 -0.82 -12.99
CA ASN A 60 -8.05 -1.48 -14.30
C ASN A 60 -6.85 -2.41 -14.58
N ILE A 61 -5.72 -2.19 -13.93
CA ILE A 61 -4.48 -2.94 -14.16
C ILE A 61 -4.60 -4.35 -13.56
N SER A 62 -4.12 -5.37 -14.26
CA SER A 62 -4.09 -6.75 -13.78
C SER A 62 -3.07 -6.94 -12.65
N LEU A 63 -3.26 -8.00 -11.84
CA LEU A 63 -2.28 -8.37 -10.81
C LEU A 63 -0.95 -8.77 -11.43
N GLU A 64 -1.01 -9.45 -12.58
CA GLU A 64 0.15 -9.94 -13.33
C GLU A 64 1.01 -8.80 -13.86
N GLU A 65 0.38 -7.75 -14.42
CA GLU A 65 1.09 -6.55 -14.90
C GLU A 65 1.75 -5.81 -13.74
N ALA A 66 1.02 -5.55 -12.65
CA ALA A 66 1.55 -4.88 -11.48
C ALA A 66 2.70 -5.68 -10.84
N TRP A 67 2.54 -6.99 -10.69
CA TRP A 67 3.56 -7.88 -10.17
C TRP A 67 4.78 -7.95 -11.08
N GLY A 68 4.59 -8.11 -12.39
CA GLY A 68 5.65 -8.18 -13.38
C GLY A 68 6.49 -6.90 -13.42
N TYR A 69 5.81 -5.74 -13.39
CA TYR A 69 6.47 -4.44 -13.30
C TYR A 69 7.38 -4.34 -12.07
N LEU A 70 6.84 -4.66 -10.88
CA LEU A 70 7.59 -4.60 -9.63
C LEU A 70 8.77 -5.57 -9.62
N ARG A 71 8.58 -6.77 -10.15
CA ARG A 71 9.63 -7.78 -10.26
C ARG A 71 10.80 -7.29 -11.11
N ASN A 72 10.52 -6.60 -12.21
CA ASN A 72 11.54 -5.98 -13.07
C ASN A 72 12.29 -4.82 -12.39
N LYS A 73 11.70 -4.23 -11.33
CA LYS A 73 12.34 -3.23 -10.46
C LYS A 73 13.08 -3.85 -9.26
N GLY A 74 13.17 -5.19 -9.19
CA GLY A 74 13.85 -5.92 -8.10
C GLY A 74 12.96 -6.29 -6.91
N TYR A 75 11.66 -6.00 -6.95
CA TYR A 75 10.69 -6.33 -5.89
C TYR A 75 10.09 -7.72 -6.13
N GLN A 76 10.70 -8.76 -5.57
CA GLN A 76 10.36 -10.15 -5.87
C GLN A 76 9.12 -10.66 -5.12
N ASN A 77 8.77 -10.07 -3.98
CA ASN A 77 7.83 -10.65 -3.02
C ASN A 77 6.63 -9.76 -2.67
N GLN A 78 6.24 -8.82 -3.54
CA GLN A 78 5.18 -7.85 -3.25
C GLN A 78 3.75 -8.35 -3.54
N PHE A 79 3.55 -9.65 -3.60
CA PHE A 79 2.25 -10.28 -3.82
C PHE A 79 1.95 -11.31 -2.74
N GLU A 80 0.68 -11.37 -2.30
CA GLU A 80 0.15 -12.43 -1.44
C GLU A 80 -1.20 -12.91 -1.97
N GLY A 81 -1.39 -14.23 -1.96
CA GLY A 81 -2.61 -14.93 -2.37
C GLY A 81 -3.34 -15.61 -1.23
N ASP A 82 -4.23 -16.54 -1.58
CA ASP A 82 -4.98 -17.41 -0.66
C ASP A 82 -5.80 -16.64 0.39
N TRP A 83 -6.58 -15.66 -0.10
CA TRP A 83 -7.45 -14.85 0.71
C TRP A 83 -8.89 -15.37 0.72
N THR A 84 -9.52 -15.29 1.88
CA THR A 84 -10.98 -15.22 1.99
C THR A 84 -11.38 -13.76 1.76
N ILE A 85 -12.27 -13.51 0.80
CA ILE A 85 -12.65 -12.16 0.38
C ILE A 85 -14.12 -11.96 0.69
N ILE A 86 -14.45 -10.86 1.37
CA ILE A 86 -15.84 -10.55 1.75
C ILE A 86 -16.69 -10.34 0.50
N ARG A 87 -16.18 -9.56 -0.49
CA ARG A 87 -16.83 -9.32 -1.78
C ARG A 87 -15.89 -9.67 -2.94
N PRO A 88 -15.89 -10.94 -3.41
CA PRO A 88 -14.89 -11.44 -4.36
C PRO A 88 -14.85 -10.73 -5.71
N ASP A 89 -15.97 -10.16 -6.14
CA ASP A 89 -16.10 -9.53 -7.47
C ASP A 89 -15.73 -8.03 -7.47
N SER A 90 -15.27 -7.50 -6.33
CA SER A 90 -14.87 -6.11 -6.25
C SER A 90 -13.36 -5.92 -6.24
N VAL A 91 -12.92 -4.75 -6.68
CA VAL A 91 -11.51 -4.33 -6.69
C VAL A 91 -11.32 -3.25 -5.64
N MET A 92 -10.27 -3.37 -4.82
CA MET A 92 -9.90 -2.32 -3.87
C MET A 92 -8.49 -1.81 -4.14
N THR A 93 -8.35 -0.49 -4.21
CA THR A 93 -7.09 0.23 -4.26
C THR A 93 -7.07 1.29 -3.18
N GLY A 94 -5.91 1.61 -2.63
CA GLY A 94 -5.80 2.66 -1.62
C GLY A 94 -4.40 2.75 -1.02
N ARG A 95 -4.19 3.76 -0.18
CA ARG A 95 -2.95 3.99 0.56
C ARG A 95 -2.97 3.17 1.85
N VAL A 96 -1.84 2.59 2.19
CA VAL A 96 -1.73 1.68 3.34
C VAL A 96 -1.56 2.45 4.65
N VAL A 97 -2.39 2.11 5.63
CA VAL A 97 -2.10 2.27 7.06
C VAL A 97 -1.77 0.90 7.62
N THR A 98 -0.56 0.73 8.12
CA THR A 98 -0.11 -0.56 8.65
C THR A 98 -0.39 -0.67 10.16
N ALA A 99 -0.70 -1.89 10.63
CA ALA A 99 -0.69 -2.24 12.05
C ALA A 99 -0.03 -3.61 12.24
N GLN A 100 0.88 -3.67 13.21
CA GLN A 100 1.55 -4.91 13.59
C GLN A 100 0.94 -5.44 14.89
N TYR A 101 0.40 -6.65 14.83
CA TYR A 101 0.02 -7.40 16.02
C TYR A 101 1.00 -8.56 16.26
N MET A 102 1.15 -8.91 17.52
CA MET A 102 2.04 -9.98 17.99
C MET A 102 1.36 -10.84 19.04
N PRO A 103 1.82 -12.08 19.27
CA PRO A 103 1.40 -12.85 20.44
C PRO A 103 1.57 -12.05 21.72
N MET A 104 0.64 -12.23 22.66
CA MET A 104 0.59 -11.48 23.92
C MET A 104 1.90 -11.60 24.69
N ARG A 105 2.47 -10.46 25.03
CA ARG A 105 3.58 -10.31 25.95
C ARG A 105 3.19 -9.24 26.97
N PRO A 106 2.80 -9.60 28.19
CA PRO A 106 2.12 -8.72 29.13
C PRO A 106 2.92 -7.48 29.53
N ASP A 107 4.25 -7.57 29.68
CA ASP A 107 5.11 -6.45 30.01
C ASP A 107 5.14 -5.41 28.87
N TYR A 108 5.26 -5.85 27.63
CA TYR A 108 5.27 -4.97 26.47
C TYR A 108 3.88 -4.43 26.14
N ASP A 109 2.82 -5.25 26.26
CA ASP A 109 1.42 -4.81 26.09
C ASP A 109 1.07 -3.69 27.07
N SER A 110 1.50 -3.84 28.35
CA SER A 110 1.31 -2.82 29.36
C SER A 110 2.01 -1.51 29.02
N LEU A 111 3.22 -1.58 28.45
CA LEU A 111 3.96 -0.42 27.99
C LEU A 111 3.26 0.30 26.82
N ILE A 112 2.80 -0.45 25.79
CA ILE A 112 2.05 0.10 24.66
C ILE A 112 0.74 0.75 25.13
N LYS A 113 -0.01 0.10 26.01
CA LYS A 113 -1.26 0.64 26.58
C LYS A 113 -1.02 1.90 27.38
N ALA A 114 0.02 1.94 28.22
CA ALA A 114 0.39 3.13 28.98
C ALA A 114 0.76 4.30 28.05
N LYS A 115 1.51 4.02 26.98
CA LYS A 115 1.87 5.00 25.97
C LYS A 115 0.64 5.53 25.22
N GLY A 116 -0.23 4.66 24.75
CA GLY A 116 -1.48 5.03 24.09
C GLY A 116 -2.38 5.88 24.98
N LYS A 117 -2.47 5.56 26.28
CA LYS A 117 -3.19 6.38 27.26
C LYS A 117 -2.56 7.79 27.37
N GLY A 118 -1.25 7.88 27.37
CA GLY A 118 -0.52 9.17 27.36
C GLY A 118 -0.79 9.98 26.09
N GLU A 119 -0.99 9.31 24.94
CA GLU A 119 -1.40 9.88 23.66
C GLU A 119 -2.92 10.16 23.58
N LYS A 120 -3.67 9.93 24.66
CA LYS A 120 -5.14 10.09 24.77
C LYS A 120 -5.94 9.18 23.81
N ARG A 121 -5.40 8.03 23.43
CA ARG A 121 -6.13 7.03 22.64
C ARG A 121 -7.23 6.40 23.49
N ILE A 122 -8.37 6.15 22.86
CA ILE A 122 -9.58 5.63 23.51
C ILE A 122 -9.84 4.18 23.04
N GLY A 123 -10.46 3.39 23.90
CA GLY A 123 -10.87 2.02 23.58
C GLY A 123 -9.74 1.01 23.61
N ASN A 124 -9.99 -0.14 22.99
CA ASN A 124 -9.02 -1.22 22.89
C ASN A 124 -8.02 -0.98 21.76
N THR A 125 -6.86 -1.60 21.86
CA THR A 125 -5.75 -1.38 20.92
C THR A 125 -6.07 -1.71 19.45
N ASN A 126 -7.07 -2.55 19.20
CA ASN A 126 -7.53 -2.85 17.82
C ASN A 126 -8.36 -1.72 17.19
N SER A 127 -8.89 -0.77 17.97
CA SER A 127 -9.57 0.42 17.43
C SER A 127 -8.57 1.54 17.05
N TRP A 128 -7.41 1.60 17.67
CA TRP A 128 -6.46 2.71 17.49
C TRP A 128 -5.95 2.91 16.05
N PRO A 129 -5.71 1.86 15.24
CA PRO A 129 -5.38 2.07 13.82
C PRO A 129 -6.51 2.70 13.02
N ILE A 130 -7.77 2.53 13.45
CA ILE A 130 -8.95 3.09 12.77
C ILE A 130 -8.98 4.62 12.91
N ASP A 131 -8.59 5.13 14.10
CA ASP A 131 -8.59 6.57 14.39
C ASP A 131 -7.62 7.38 13.51
N VAL A 132 -6.63 6.72 12.87
CA VAL A 132 -5.66 7.40 12.01
C VAL A 132 -5.95 7.25 10.52
N LEU A 133 -7.01 6.52 10.16
CA LEU A 133 -7.45 6.36 8.77
C LEU A 133 -7.97 7.69 8.20
N GLN A 134 -7.65 7.91 6.94
CA GLN A 134 -8.14 9.02 6.14
C GLN A 134 -8.82 8.50 4.88
N ASN A 135 -9.61 9.35 4.22
CA ASN A 135 -10.27 8.97 2.97
C ASN A 135 -9.26 8.42 1.94
N GLY A 136 -9.57 7.25 1.39
CA GLY A 136 -8.71 6.52 0.45
C GLY A 136 -7.65 5.63 1.10
N ASP A 137 -7.61 5.52 2.44
CA ASP A 137 -6.73 4.59 3.13
C ASP A 137 -7.31 3.17 3.18
N VAL A 138 -6.43 2.18 3.17
CA VAL A 138 -6.74 0.77 3.44
C VAL A 138 -6.05 0.36 4.73
N TYR A 139 -6.80 -0.20 5.67
CA TYR A 139 -6.23 -0.73 6.90
C TYR A 139 -5.61 -2.10 6.65
N VAL A 140 -4.28 -2.18 6.75
CA VAL A 140 -3.50 -3.40 6.51
C VAL A 140 -2.87 -3.86 7.82
N ALA A 141 -3.19 -5.08 8.27
CA ALA A 141 -2.69 -5.60 9.54
C ALA A 141 -2.02 -6.96 9.38
N ASP A 142 -0.83 -7.09 9.97
CA ASP A 142 -0.23 -8.39 10.26
C ASP A 142 -0.64 -8.83 11.67
N SER A 143 -1.43 -9.89 11.75
CA SER A 143 -1.76 -10.59 12.98
C SER A 143 -1.28 -12.05 12.95
N TYR A 144 -0.12 -12.27 12.35
CA TYR A 144 0.61 -13.55 12.26
C TYR A 144 -0.24 -14.76 11.84
N GLY A 145 -1.32 -14.53 11.09
CA GLY A 145 -2.23 -15.59 10.62
C GLY A 145 -3.16 -16.16 11.70
N LYS A 146 -3.30 -15.50 12.85
CA LYS A 146 -4.15 -15.95 13.93
C LYS A 146 -5.63 -15.86 13.52
N ILE A 147 -6.34 -16.99 13.59
CA ILE A 147 -7.78 -17.10 13.28
C ILE A 147 -8.61 -17.12 14.57
N VAL A 148 -8.55 -18.20 15.32
CA VAL A 148 -9.25 -18.33 16.59
C VAL A 148 -8.68 -17.33 17.59
N ASP A 149 -9.54 -16.58 18.28
CA ASP A 149 -9.16 -15.48 19.19
C ASP A 149 -8.29 -14.39 18.51
N GLY A 150 -8.34 -14.33 17.18
CA GLY A 150 -7.54 -13.41 16.36
C GLY A 150 -8.35 -12.36 15.61
N THR A 151 -9.66 -12.29 15.83
CA THR A 151 -10.55 -11.41 15.07
C THR A 151 -10.34 -9.94 15.43
N LEU A 152 -9.76 -9.20 14.48
CA LEU A 152 -9.40 -7.78 14.68
C LEU A 152 -10.64 -6.88 14.74
N ILE A 153 -11.64 -7.18 13.91
CA ILE A 153 -12.87 -6.40 13.79
C ILE A 153 -14.09 -7.29 13.63
N GLY A 154 -15.25 -6.72 13.99
CA GLY A 154 -16.57 -7.11 13.55
C GLY A 154 -17.22 -5.95 12.81
N ASP A 155 -18.54 -5.99 12.62
CA ASP A 155 -19.34 -5.02 11.86
C ASP A 155 -19.26 -3.57 12.39
N ASN A 156 -19.28 -3.37 13.71
CA ASN A 156 -19.14 -2.04 14.30
C ASN A 156 -17.84 -1.34 13.90
N LEU A 157 -16.70 -2.05 14.02
CA LEU A 157 -15.41 -1.49 13.61
C LEU A 157 -15.30 -1.43 12.09
N GLY A 158 -15.92 -2.35 11.35
CA GLY A 158 -16.05 -2.29 9.90
C GLY A 158 -16.75 -1.02 9.43
N ASN A 159 -17.87 -0.64 10.06
CA ASN A 159 -18.57 0.62 9.81
C ASN A 159 -17.66 1.84 10.09
N ALA A 160 -16.93 1.85 11.20
CA ALA A 160 -16.00 2.92 11.52
C ALA A 160 -14.87 3.04 10.49
N ILE A 161 -14.27 1.92 10.07
CA ILE A 161 -13.25 1.90 9.01
C ILE A 161 -13.80 2.50 7.72
N TYR A 162 -14.98 2.07 7.30
CA TYR A 162 -15.58 2.57 6.06
C TYR A 162 -15.94 4.05 6.15
N ALA A 163 -16.46 4.51 7.29
CA ALA A 163 -16.78 5.93 7.51
C ALA A 163 -15.55 6.84 7.41
N HIS A 164 -14.37 6.38 7.85
CA HIS A 164 -13.13 7.14 7.77
C HIS A 164 -12.46 7.05 6.40
N SER A 165 -12.42 5.86 5.81
CA SER A 165 -11.55 5.58 4.67
C SER A 165 -12.28 5.44 3.33
N HIS A 166 -13.56 5.12 3.34
CA HIS A 166 -14.35 4.67 2.17
C HIS A 166 -13.69 3.50 1.43
N ARG A 167 -12.96 2.66 2.18
CA ARG A 167 -12.26 1.46 1.72
C ARG A 167 -12.56 0.32 2.69
N GLY A 168 -11.62 -0.57 2.87
CA GLY A 168 -11.76 -1.74 3.71
C GLY A 168 -10.43 -2.19 4.31
N VAL A 169 -10.26 -3.51 4.41
CA VAL A 169 -9.16 -4.09 5.16
C VAL A 169 -8.39 -5.16 4.38
N ILE A 170 -7.12 -5.35 4.73
CA ILE A 170 -6.30 -6.49 4.35
C ILE A 170 -5.65 -7.01 5.63
N PHE A 171 -6.14 -8.15 6.16
CA PHE A 171 -5.66 -8.70 7.42
C PHE A 171 -5.02 -10.07 7.22
N TYR A 172 -3.75 -10.16 7.55
CA TYR A 172 -3.11 -11.47 7.69
C TYR A 172 -3.54 -12.10 9.03
N GLY A 173 -4.83 -12.36 9.13
CA GLY A 173 -5.56 -12.79 10.30
C GLY A 173 -7.05 -12.92 10.02
N SER A 174 -7.91 -12.73 11.01
CA SER A 174 -9.34 -13.00 10.92
C SER A 174 -10.25 -11.82 11.28
N VAL A 175 -11.51 -11.94 10.88
CA VAL A 175 -12.63 -11.06 11.24
C VAL A 175 -13.83 -11.88 11.69
N ARG A 176 -14.83 -11.22 12.27
CA ARG A 176 -16.13 -11.81 12.62
C ARG A 176 -17.28 -10.97 12.06
N ASP A 177 -18.51 -11.39 12.37
CA ASP A 177 -19.75 -10.67 12.00
C ASP A 177 -19.84 -10.44 10.48
N ILE A 178 -19.67 -11.53 9.70
CA ILE A 178 -19.50 -11.49 8.24
C ILE A 178 -20.69 -10.82 7.56
N GLU A 179 -21.91 -11.24 7.92
CA GLU A 179 -23.14 -10.70 7.35
C GLU A 179 -23.21 -9.18 7.58
N GLY A 180 -22.84 -8.72 8.78
CA GLY A 180 -22.78 -7.30 9.09
C GLY A 180 -21.71 -6.54 8.32
N LEU A 181 -20.56 -7.17 8.04
CA LEU A 181 -19.52 -6.59 7.19
C LEU A 181 -19.94 -6.55 5.71
N GLU A 182 -20.67 -7.55 5.23
CA GLU A 182 -21.25 -7.59 3.89
C GLU A 182 -22.33 -6.53 3.70
N ASP A 183 -23.08 -6.16 4.73
CA ASP A 183 -24.10 -5.12 4.68
C ASP A 183 -23.53 -3.70 4.54
N ILE A 184 -22.24 -3.48 4.85
CA ILE A 184 -21.60 -2.18 4.67
C ILE A 184 -21.32 -1.93 3.18
N ASN A 185 -22.17 -1.10 2.55
CA ASN A 185 -22.04 -0.83 1.12
C ASN A 185 -20.68 -0.16 0.78
N GLY A 186 -19.91 -0.81 -0.10
CA GLY A 186 -18.58 -0.35 -0.54
C GLY A 186 -17.42 -0.84 0.34
N PHE A 187 -17.67 -1.39 1.51
CA PHE A 187 -16.62 -2.05 2.32
C PHE A 187 -16.20 -3.37 1.66
N ASN A 188 -14.91 -3.70 1.71
CA ASN A 188 -14.42 -5.02 1.35
C ASN A 188 -13.24 -5.43 2.25
N GLY A 189 -12.98 -6.74 2.33
CA GLY A 189 -11.88 -7.27 3.11
C GLY A 189 -11.23 -8.49 2.47
N TRP A 190 -9.91 -8.52 2.50
CA TRP A 190 -9.06 -9.67 2.22
C TRP A 190 -8.51 -10.16 3.55
N VAL A 191 -8.96 -11.31 4.00
CA VAL A 191 -8.64 -11.87 5.33
C VAL A 191 -8.18 -13.32 5.19
N LYS A 192 -7.48 -13.86 6.19
CA LYS A 192 -7.10 -15.28 6.18
C LYS A 192 -8.20 -16.20 6.68
N GLY A 193 -9.21 -15.67 7.35
CA GLY A 193 -10.36 -16.47 7.79
C GLY A 193 -11.37 -15.71 8.61
N TYR A 194 -12.37 -16.45 9.02
CA TYR A 194 -13.46 -16.01 9.88
C TYR A 194 -13.48 -16.81 11.15
N ASP A 195 -13.83 -16.19 12.28
CA ASP A 195 -14.04 -16.87 13.55
C ASP A 195 -15.01 -16.05 14.41
N PRO A 196 -15.94 -16.66 15.16
CA PRO A 196 -16.89 -15.91 15.99
C PRO A 196 -16.26 -15.34 17.27
N SER A 197 -15.01 -15.69 17.58
CA SER A 197 -14.29 -15.18 18.75
C SER A 197 -14.00 -13.68 18.65
N TYR A 198 -13.36 -13.15 19.67
CA TYR A 198 -12.83 -11.78 19.70
C TYR A 198 -11.33 -11.80 19.92
N ILE A 199 -10.68 -10.63 19.82
CA ILE A 199 -9.23 -10.52 19.98
C ILE A 199 -8.79 -10.90 21.40
N GLN A 200 -7.99 -11.96 21.50
CA GLN A 200 -7.41 -12.46 22.76
C GLN A 200 -5.97 -12.94 22.52
N GLN A 201 -5.18 -12.94 23.60
CA GLN A 201 -3.79 -13.41 23.59
C GLN A 201 -2.94 -12.82 22.47
N MET A 202 -3.26 -11.57 22.11
CA MET A 202 -2.63 -10.80 21.04
C MET A 202 -2.51 -9.34 21.47
N MET A 203 -1.44 -8.67 21.10
CA MET A 203 -1.18 -7.29 21.43
C MET A 203 -0.81 -6.47 20.19
N LEU A 204 -1.16 -5.20 20.18
CA LEU A 204 -0.68 -4.24 19.18
C LEU A 204 0.80 -3.91 19.47
N ALA A 205 1.67 -4.06 18.50
CA ALA A 205 3.07 -3.64 18.60
C ALA A 205 3.29 -2.20 18.11
N GLY A 206 2.47 -1.75 17.14
CA GLY A 206 2.49 -0.38 16.66
C GLY A 206 1.68 -0.18 15.37
N ILE A 207 1.51 1.10 15.03
CA ILE A 207 0.80 1.59 13.85
C ILE A 207 1.80 2.31 12.96
N ASN A 208 1.64 2.22 11.64
CA ASN A 208 2.56 2.81 10.66
C ASN A 208 4.02 2.34 10.83
N LEU A 209 4.21 1.08 11.22
CA LEU A 209 5.48 0.36 11.19
C LEU A 209 5.59 -0.44 9.89
N PRO A 210 6.81 -0.80 9.45
CA PRO A 210 6.99 -1.85 8.45
C PRO A 210 6.38 -3.15 8.98
N ILE A 211 5.57 -3.81 8.17
CA ILE A 211 4.93 -5.09 8.52
C ILE A 211 5.19 -6.14 7.44
N ARG A 212 4.89 -7.40 7.78
CA ARG A 212 4.93 -8.51 6.84
C ARG A 212 3.51 -9.00 6.56
N ILE A 213 3.09 -9.03 5.30
CA ILE A 213 1.85 -9.69 4.87
C ILE A 213 2.24 -10.91 4.03
N GLY A 214 2.14 -12.09 4.65
CA GLY A 214 2.65 -13.32 4.04
C GLY A 214 4.13 -13.19 3.69
N ARG A 215 4.46 -13.16 2.40
CA ARG A 215 5.82 -12.94 1.89
C ARG A 215 6.16 -11.49 1.56
N ALA A 216 5.16 -10.60 1.53
CA ALA A 216 5.37 -9.20 1.19
C ALA A 216 5.84 -8.37 2.39
N THR A 217 6.77 -7.45 2.16
CA THR A 217 7.09 -6.36 3.08
C THR A 217 6.28 -5.15 2.70
N VAL A 218 5.53 -4.60 3.65
CA VAL A 218 4.60 -3.50 3.44
C VAL A 218 4.98 -2.32 4.33
N LEU A 219 5.15 -1.16 3.73
CA LEU A 219 5.48 0.08 4.42
C LEU A 219 4.25 1.00 4.53
N PRO A 220 4.20 1.89 5.54
CA PRO A 220 3.16 2.91 5.63
C PRO A 220 3.18 3.80 4.38
N GLY A 221 2.00 3.95 3.76
CA GLY A 221 1.83 4.74 2.54
C GLY A 221 2.14 4.01 1.23
N ASP A 222 2.51 2.73 1.27
CA ASP A 222 2.45 1.88 0.07
C ASP A 222 1.02 1.89 -0.50
N VAL A 223 0.88 1.47 -1.74
CA VAL A 223 -0.42 1.36 -2.40
C VAL A 223 -0.79 -0.11 -2.58
N VAL A 224 -2.05 -0.43 -2.37
CA VAL A 224 -2.57 -1.77 -2.62
C VAL A 224 -3.36 -1.83 -3.93
N LEU A 225 -3.20 -2.94 -4.64
CA LEU A 225 -4.13 -3.43 -5.65
C LEU A 225 -4.62 -4.80 -5.19
N ALA A 226 -5.87 -4.85 -4.73
CA ALA A 226 -6.50 -6.05 -4.23
C ALA A 226 -7.64 -6.47 -5.15
N LYS A 227 -7.55 -7.69 -5.68
CA LYS A 227 -8.49 -8.32 -6.62
C LYS A 227 -8.77 -9.77 -6.18
N LYS A 228 -9.63 -10.46 -6.91
CA LYS A 228 -10.00 -11.85 -6.65
C LYS A 228 -8.79 -12.79 -6.54
N GLY A 229 -7.75 -12.60 -7.35
CA GLY A 229 -6.55 -13.44 -7.36
C GLY A 229 -5.57 -13.18 -6.19
N GLY A 230 -5.71 -12.06 -5.47
CA GLY A 230 -4.82 -11.70 -4.38
C GLY A 230 -4.58 -10.21 -4.25
N VAL A 231 -3.50 -9.87 -3.57
CA VAL A 231 -3.11 -8.49 -3.27
C VAL A 231 -1.66 -8.23 -3.69
N VAL A 232 -1.45 -7.17 -4.45
CA VAL A 232 -0.12 -6.61 -4.75
C VAL A 232 0.08 -5.35 -3.89
N PHE A 233 1.24 -5.28 -3.21
CA PHE A 233 1.66 -4.11 -2.44
C PHE A 233 2.70 -3.33 -3.25
N ILE A 234 2.37 -2.10 -3.61
CA ILE A 234 3.14 -1.28 -4.55
C ILE A 234 3.82 -0.16 -3.76
N PRO A 235 5.17 -0.12 -3.70
CA PRO A 235 5.86 1.03 -3.14
C PRO A 235 5.42 2.31 -3.84
N ALA A 236 4.99 3.32 -3.07
CA ALA A 236 4.30 4.50 -3.59
C ALA A 236 5.06 5.21 -4.73
N GLN A 237 6.40 5.22 -4.68
CA GLN A 237 7.24 5.85 -5.71
C GLN A 237 7.14 5.21 -7.09
N TYR A 238 6.60 4.01 -7.20
CA TYR A 238 6.42 3.31 -8.48
C TYR A 238 5.00 3.38 -9.03
N LEU A 239 4.04 3.93 -8.27
CA LEU A 239 2.63 3.91 -8.68
C LEU A 239 2.41 4.56 -10.04
N GLU A 240 2.91 5.78 -10.24
CA GLU A 240 2.71 6.53 -11.49
C GLU A 240 3.35 5.80 -12.68
N ASP A 241 4.61 5.40 -12.53
CA ASP A 241 5.34 4.69 -13.58
C ASP A 241 4.71 3.33 -13.91
N LEU A 242 4.23 2.61 -12.89
CA LEU A 242 3.51 1.35 -13.06
C LEU A 242 2.21 1.55 -13.85
N VAL A 243 1.39 2.54 -13.47
CA VAL A 243 0.12 2.82 -14.15
C VAL A 243 0.36 3.18 -15.60
N LEU A 244 1.27 4.13 -15.88
CA LEU A 244 1.59 4.54 -17.24
C LEU A 244 2.16 3.41 -18.08
N ASN A 245 3.03 2.57 -17.49
CA ASN A 245 3.60 1.40 -18.17
C ASN A 245 2.52 0.39 -18.57
N SER A 246 1.64 0.04 -17.63
CA SER A 246 0.58 -0.96 -17.90
C SER A 246 -0.39 -0.45 -18.96
N GLU A 247 -0.85 0.80 -18.86
CA GLU A 247 -1.74 1.38 -19.86
C GLU A 247 -1.11 1.49 -21.25
N PHE A 248 0.20 1.75 -21.32
CA PHE A 248 0.93 1.74 -22.58
C PHE A 248 1.02 0.32 -23.17
N VAL A 249 1.27 -0.68 -22.32
CA VAL A 249 1.26 -2.11 -22.76
C VAL A 249 -0.11 -2.51 -23.27
N GLU A 250 -1.20 -2.14 -22.58
CA GLU A 250 -2.57 -2.38 -23.07
C GLU A 250 -2.83 -1.76 -24.45
N LEU A 251 -2.34 -0.54 -24.69
CA LEU A 251 -2.45 0.10 -26.00
C LEU A 251 -1.69 -0.68 -27.09
N ARG A 252 -0.48 -1.14 -26.78
CA ARG A 252 0.31 -1.97 -27.70
C ARG A 252 -0.39 -3.28 -28.01
N ASP A 253 -0.96 -3.93 -27.01
CA ASP A 253 -1.68 -5.19 -27.15
C ASP A 253 -2.96 -5.01 -27.98
N ALA A 254 -3.72 -3.96 -27.71
CA ALA A 254 -4.91 -3.63 -28.49
C ALA A 254 -4.59 -3.40 -29.98
N PHE A 255 -3.54 -2.65 -30.28
CA PHE A 255 -3.03 -2.46 -31.64
C PHE A 255 -2.58 -3.79 -32.27
N GLY A 256 -1.74 -4.54 -31.56
CA GLY A 256 -1.23 -5.82 -32.03
C GLY A 256 -2.35 -6.80 -32.36
N HIS A 257 -3.31 -6.97 -31.46
CA HIS A 257 -4.48 -7.81 -31.65
C HIS A 257 -5.30 -7.39 -32.87
N GLN A 258 -5.51 -6.08 -33.07
CA GLN A 258 -6.23 -5.59 -34.23
C GLN A 258 -5.48 -5.89 -35.53
N ARG A 259 -4.20 -5.60 -35.62
CA ARG A 259 -3.36 -5.81 -36.80
C ARG A 259 -3.19 -7.30 -37.15
N LEU A 260 -3.14 -8.18 -36.16
CA LEU A 260 -3.15 -9.63 -36.37
C LEU A 260 -4.48 -10.12 -36.98
N ARG A 261 -5.63 -9.63 -36.46
CA ARG A 261 -6.94 -9.97 -37.02
C ARG A 261 -7.11 -9.45 -38.45
N GLU A 262 -6.54 -8.30 -38.78
CA GLU A 262 -6.52 -7.73 -40.13
C GLU A 262 -5.55 -8.46 -41.09
N GLY A 263 -4.71 -9.35 -40.58
CA GLY A 263 -3.65 -10.01 -41.35
C GLY A 263 -2.55 -9.07 -41.83
N LYS A 264 -2.42 -7.88 -41.22
CA LYS A 264 -1.45 -6.85 -41.60
C LYS A 264 -0.03 -7.20 -41.17
N TYR A 265 0.11 -7.83 -40.03
CA TYR A 265 1.39 -8.30 -39.48
C TYR A 265 1.27 -9.76 -39.04
N THR A 266 2.41 -10.44 -38.98
CA THR A 266 2.52 -11.80 -38.45
C THR A 266 2.69 -11.77 -36.93
N PRO A 267 2.37 -12.87 -36.20
CA PRO A 267 2.64 -12.96 -34.75
C PRO A 267 4.10 -12.65 -34.40
N GLY A 268 5.06 -13.18 -35.17
CA GLY A 268 6.48 -12.93 -34.95
C GLY A 268 6.90 -11.46 -35.10
N GLN A 269 6.17 -10.66 -35.89
CA GLN A 269 6.44 -9.23 -36.02
C GLN A 269 5.86 -8.43 -34.83
N ILE A 270 4.74 -8.88 -34.28
CA ILE A 270 4.10 -8.21 -33.13
C ILE A 270 4.77 -8.55 -31.81
N ASP A 271 5.23 -9.80 -31.64
CA ASP A 271 5.84 -10.29 -30.40
C ASP A 271 7.32 -9.89 -30.20
N GLN A 272 7.92 -9.24 -31.20
CA GLN A 272 9.30 -8.76 -31.13
C GLN A 272 9.37 -7.25 -30.87
N GLN A 273 10.60 -6.72 -30.82
CA GLN A 273 10.82 -5.28 -30.91
C GLN A 273 10.33 -4.78 -32.29
N TRP A 274 9.45 -3.79 -32.25
CA TRP A 274 8.83 -3.28 -33.46
C TRP A 274 9.80 -2.51 -34.36
N THR A 275 9.69 -2.73 -35.66
CA THR A 275 10.37 -1.92 -36.69
C THR A 275 9.78 -0.50 -36.73
N ASP A 276 10.50 0.43 -37.33
CA ASP A 276 10.04 1.80 -37.48
C ASP A 276 8.70 1.91 -38.24
N ASP A 277 8.44 1.01 -39.19
CA ASP A 277 7.16 0.96 -39.92
C ASP A 277 6.01 0.56 -39.01
N ILE A 278 6.20 -0.43 -38.13
CA ILE A 278 5.19 -0.84 -37.15
C ILE A 278 4.96 0.27 -36.13
N LYS A 279 6.02 0.92 -35.65
CA LYS A 279 5.92 2.07 -34.76
C LYS A 279 5.15 3.22 -35.39
N LYS A 280 5.41 3.52 -36.64
CA LYS A 280 4.70 4.56 -37.40
C LYS A 280 3.20 4.23 -37.55
N ASP A 281 2.88 2.98 -37.87
CA ASP A 281 1.50 2.52 -37.93
C ASP A 281 0.80 2.62 -36.57
N PHE A 282 1.49 2.24 -35.49
CA PHE A 282 0.97 2.38 -34.13
C PHE A 282 0.64 3.84 -33.76
N LEU A 283 1.54 4.78 -34.10
CA LEU A 283 1.29 6.21 -33.86
C LEU A 283 0.08 6.72 -34.66
N GLN A 284 -0.10 6.27 -35.92
CA GLN A 284 -1.28 6.59 -36.70
C GLN A 284 -2.55 5.99 -36.07
N TRP A 285 -2.46 4.74 -35.63
CA TRP A 285 -3.57 4.06 -34.96
C TRP A 285 -3.96 4.77 -33.66
N ILE A 286 -3.01 5.15 -32.77
CA ILE A 286 -3.28 5.91 -31.56
C ILE A 286 -4.02 7.21 -31.86
N ASN A 287 -3.59 7.96 -32.86
CA ASN A 287 -4.23 9.22 -33.26
C ASN A 287 -5.68 9.03 -33.75
N SER A 288 -6.05 7.83 -34.15
CA SER A 288 -7.43 7.49 -34.55
C SER A 288 -8.33 7.05 -33.37
N GLN A 289 -7.75 6.77 -32.18
CA GLN A 289 -8.50 6.33 -31.01
C GLN A 289 -9.17 7.53 -30.34
N LYS A 290 -10.46 7.36 -29.98
CA LYS A 290 -11.24 8.40 -29.30
C LYS A 290 -11.02 8.43 -27.78
N ASN A 291 -10.75 7.28 -27.20
CA ASN A 291 -10.60 7.10 -25.77
C ASN A 291 -9.26 6.38 -25.51
N LEU A 292 -8.33 7.09 -24.89
CA LEU A 292 -7.08 6.54 -24.42
C LEU A 292 -7.14 6.40 -22.88
N PRO A 293 -6.47 5.39 -22.28
CA PRO A 293 -6.42 5.23 -20.83
C PRO A 293 -5.59 6.32 -20.17
N MET A 294 -4.69 6.97 -20.91
CA MET A 294 -3.83 8.08 -20.46
C MET A 294 -4.04 9.33 -21.32
N THR A 295 -3.61 10.48 -20.84
CA THR A 295 -3.65 11.71 -21.62
C THR A 295 -2.61 11.68 -22.74
N LYS A 296 -2.80 12.51 -23.77
CA LYS A 296 -1.83 12.59 -24.88
C LYS A 296 -0.46 13.08 -24.39
N GLU A 297 -0.43 14.02 -23.46
CA GLU A 297 0.79 14.53 -22.85
C GLU A 297 1.53 13.44 -22.07
N GLU A 298 0.81 12.60 -21.30
CA GLU A 298 1.37 11.44 -20.59
C GLU A 298 1.95 10.42 -21.58
N LEU A 299 1.24 10.14 -22.67
CA LEU A 299 1.68 9.21 -23.71
C LEU A 299 2.93 9.71 -24.42
N ASP A 300 2.94 10.97 -24.85
CA ASP A 300 4.09 11.58 -25.56
C ASP A 300 5.33 11.61 -24.63
N ALA A 301 5.17 11.98 -23.36
CA ALA A 301 6.24 11.95 -22.37
C ALA A 301 6.75 10.51 -22.14
N TYR A 302 5.84 9.55 -21.99
CA TYR A 302 6.20 8.16 -21.79
C TYR A 302 7.03 7.59 -22.95
N MET A 303 6.60 7.85 -24.20
CA MET A 303 7.29 7.38 -25.42
C MET A 303 8.64 8.05 -25.65
N LYS A 304 8.78 9.34 -25.27
CA LYS A 304 10.02 10.09 -25.45
C LYS A 304 11.16 9.55 -24.60
N ASP A 305 10.86 9.13 -23.38
CA ASP A 305 11.86 8.76 -22.38
C ASP A 305 12.20 7.26 -22.39
N ARG A 306 11.60 6.49 -23.29
CA ARG A 306 11.71 5.02 -23.31
C ARG A 306 11.94 4.47 -24.71
N ASN A 307 12.68 3.36 -24.74
CA ASN A 307 12.80 2.55 -25.94
C ASN A 307 11.62 1.53 -25.97
N TRP A 308 10.63 1.78 -26.79
CA TRP A 308 9.38 1.00 -26.93
C TRP A 308 9.21 0.40 -28.32
#